data_5effd44d8f821d99a1a03f735459d43b
#
_entry.id   5effd44d8f821d99a1a03f735459d43b
#
_cell.length_a   1.000
_cell.length_b   1.000
_cell.length_c   1.000
_cell.angle_alpha   90.00
_cell.angle_beta   90.00
_cell.angle_gamma   90.00
#
_symmetry.space_group_name_H-M   'P 1'
#
loop_
_entity.id
_entity.type
_entity.pdbx_description
1 polymer ?
#
loop_
_entity_poly.entity_id
_entity_poly.type
_entity_poly.pdbx_seq_one_letter_code
_entity_poly.pdbx_strand_id
1 'polypeptide(L)'
;MKKKVIFRSGSLRMGGLERVLIEVLQTIDKEKFDIYLVIDDDCGEENIFEKDIPKDIRYFFLKSEELIRETEKYKAKKKNIIYKLIYNLMMEKENRVMYKNMQEILKELGEIDVIVDFDGGASKYIEKLDIKKKIVWIHNSISNLKKKEGKIKRFGKRLEKYDKVVAICDEMKEEIENIYPTLKGKVSRIYNPFNFERIEKLMNDESELTEEQIKMLEEDYCIAISRLDVIQKDYDTLLKSFKILKAKGIEQKLYIIGDGPSKKIIEEWIKEYQLENLVFLLGRMKNPYVWLKNSNFFIHSSKFEGFGLVLVEAGYSGKVVISSRCPVGPRDILKDGECGVLFEVGNEEELADNIEKILKNQELKKEYEKLIKERVKEFDSKNVMKEYEKLIEEI
;
A
#
# COMPACT_ATOMS: atom_id res chain seq x y z
N MET A 1 15.17 11.29 28.93
CA MET A 1 15.95 10.78 27.79
C MET A 1 14.97 10.38 26.70
N LYS A 2 15.29 10.64 25.43
CA LYS A 2 14.47 10.17 24.30
C LYS A 2 14.50 8.63 24.26
N LYS A 3 13.34 7.99 23.95
CA LYS A 3 13.34 6.55 23.66
C LYS A 3 14.06 6.29 22.34
N LYS A 4 14.97 5.29 22.32
CA LYS A 4 15.63 4.86 21.09
C LYS A 4 14.78 3.84 20.37
N VAL A 5 14.40 4.18 19.12
CA VAL A 5 13.48 3.38 18.32
C VAL A 5 14.12 3.01 16.99
N ILE A 6 14.14 1.73 16.67
CA ILE A 6 14.50 1.23 15.35
C ILE A 6 13.22 0.97 14.56
N PHE A 7 13.06 1.64 13.41
CA PHE A 7 12.14 1.19 12.36
C PHE A 7 12.88 0.24 11.42
N ARG A 8 12.32 -0.93 11.18
CA ARG A 8 12.87 -1.91 10.25
C ARG A 8 11.90 -2.19 9.12
N SER A 9 12.38 -2.16 7.87
CA SER A 9 11.60 -2.45 6.65
C SER A 9 12.39 -3.30 5.66
N GLY A 10 11.70 -3.95 4.71
CA GLY A 10 12.31 -4.83 3.73
C GLY A 10 13.12 -4.10 2.67
N SER A 11 12.60 -3.00 2.13
CA SER A 11 13.26 -2.24 1.05
C SER A 11 12.80 -0.79 1.04
N LEU A 12 13.41 0.02 0.14
CA LEU A 12 13.00 1.38 -0.19
C LEU A 12 12.58 1.51 -1.66
N ARG A 13 12.18 0.41 -2.28
CA ARG A 13 11.66 0.39 -3.65
C ARG A 13 10.33 1.12 -3.75
N MET A 14 9.84 1.30 -4.97
CA MET A 14 8.52 1.90 -5.16
C MET A 14 7.41 0.98 -4.68
N GLY A 15 6.70 1.40 -3.63
CA GLY A 15 5.55 0.70 -3.07
C GLY A 15 4.76 1.56 -2.11
N GLY A 16 3.52 1.14 -1.82
CA GLY A 16 2.66 1.86 -0.88
C GLY A 16 3.18 1.77 0.57
N LEU A 17 3.74 0.62 0.94
CA LEU A 17 4.30 0.41 2.28
C LEU A 17 5.49 1.34 2.53
N GLU A 18 6.41 1.41 1.57
CA GLU A 18 7.60 2.27 1.65
C GLU A 18 7.23 3.75 1.71
N ARG A 19 6.19 4.14 0.96
CA ARG A 19 5.63 5.49 1.05
C ARG A 19 5.13 5.79 2.46
N VAL A 20 4.34 4.88 3.05
CA VAL A 20 3.84 5.04 4.43
C VAL A 20 4.97 5.11 5.44
N LEU A 21 6.02 4.28 5.28
CA LEU A 21 7.20 4.34 6.15
C LEU A 21 7.85 5.74 6.11
N ILE A 22 8.06 6.29 4.91
CA ILE A 22 8.64 7.64 4.77
C ILE A 22 7.74 8.71 5.41
N GLU A 23 6.42 8.63 5.23
CA GLU A 23 5.49 9.56 5.89
C GLU A 23 5.60 9.48 7.42
N VAL A 24 5.71 8.27 7.99
CA VAL A 24 5.94 8.07 9.42
C VAL A 24 7.25 8.70 9.86
N LEU A 25 8.36 8.43 9.17
CA LEU A 25 9.69 8.94 9.52
C LEU A 25 9.80 10.47 9.40
N GLN A 26 9.06 11.08 8.47
CA GLN A 26 9.02 12.52 8.28
C GLN A 26 8.15 13.23 9.32
N THR A 27 7.17 12.55 9.91
CA THR A 27 6.16 13.15 10.79
C THR A 27 6.36 12.86 12.27
N ILE A 28 7.02 11.72 12.62
CA ILE A 28 7.24 11.30 14.00
C ILE A 28 7.98 12.36 14.82
N ASP A 29 7.57 12.58 16.08
CA ASP A 29 8.15 13.58 16.97
C ASP A 29 9.57 13.18 17.42
N LYS A 30 10.56 13.83 16.84
CA LYS A 30 11.98 13.60 17.13
C LYS A 30 12.47 14.27 18.43
N GLU A 31 11.64 15.07 19.07
CA GLU A 31 11.94 15.55 20.43
C GLU A 31 11.68 14.46 21.47
N LYS A 32 10.75 13.54 21.18
CA LYS A 32 10.43 12.40 22.05
C LYS A 32 11.29 11.16 21.78
N PHE A 33 11.65 10.93 20.50
CA PHE A 33 12.26 9.70 20.04
C PHE A 33 13.60 9.95 19.33
N ASP A 34 14.55 9.07 19.57
CA ASP A 34 15.80 8.94 18.82
C ASP A 34 15.63 7.81 17.80
N ILE A 35 15.46 8.17 16.53
CA ILE A 35 14.98 7.26 15.47
C ILE A 35 16.16 6.75 14.63
N TYR A 36 16.17 5.45 14.42
CA TYR A 36 17.06 4.76 13.49
C TYR A 36 16.25 3.96 12.48
N LEU A 37 16.72 3.86 11.24
CA LEU A 37 16.10 3.07 10.19
C LEU A 37 17.01 1.92 9.77
N VAL A 38 16.49 0.70 9.79
CA VAL A 38 17.18 -0.50 9.30
C VAL A 38 16.41 -1.08 8.13
N ILE A 39 17.07 -1.23 7.00
CA ILE A 39 16.49 -1.72 5.74
C ILE A 39 17.14 -3.06 5.42
N ASP A 40 16.32 -4.08 5.08
CA ASP A 40 16.90 -5.38 4.76
C ASP A 40 17.74 -5.34 3.49
N ASP A 41 17.17 -4.79 2.40
CA ASP A 41 17.70 -4.89 1.05
C ASP A 41 18.28 -3.55 0.57
N ASP A 42 19.57 -3.49 0.33
CA ASP A 42 20.15 -2.45 -0.51
C ASP A 42 19.90 -2.82 -1.98
N CYS A 43 19.01 -2.08 -2.62
CA CYS A 43 18.62 -2.30 -4.01
C CYS A 43 19.26 -1.28 -4.95
N GLY A 44 20.27 -0.53 -4.51
CA GLY A 44 20.96 0.47 -5.31
C GLY A 44 19.99 1.54 -5.87
N GLU A 45 20.03 1.79 -7.16
CA GLU A 45 19.18 2.79 -7.83
C GLU A 45 17.67 2.52 -7.72
N GLU A 46 17.27 1.29 -7.40
CA GLU A 46 15.86 0.96 -7.15
C GLU A 46 15.35 1.45 -5.78
N ASN A 47 16.22 1.93 -4.88
CA ASN A 47 15.88 2.53 -3.60
C ASN A 47 15.28 3.94 -3.78
N ILE A 48 14.19 4.05 -4.51
CA ILE A 48 13.59 5.34 -4.93
C ILE A 48 13.30 6.26 -3.75
N PHE A 49 12.94 5.70 -2.60
CA PHE A 49 12.60 6.46 -1.40
C PHE A 49 13.79 6.78 -0.49
N GLU A 50 15.01 6.33 -0.81
CA GLU A 50 16.19 6.62 0.01
C GLU A 50 16.46 8.12 0.15
N LYS A 51 16.29 8.88 -0.93
CA LYS A 51 16.41 10.34 -0.97
C LYS A 51 15.38 11.09 -0.11
N ASP A 52 14.28 10.43 0.24
CA ASP A 52 13.17 11.01 1.00
C ASP A 52 13.31 10.73 2.52
N ILE A 53 14.33 9.97 2.94
CA ILE A 53 14.67 9.74 4.35
C ILE A 53 15.08 11.09 4.98
N PRO A 54 14.52 11.47 6.13
CA PRO A 54 14.94 12.68 6.83
C PRO A 54 16.44 12.66 7.17
N LYS A 55 17.14 13.76 6.93
CA LYS A 55 18.61 13.88 7.08
C LYS A 55 19.13 13.63 8.50
N ASP A 56 18.28 13.79 9.48
CA ASP A 56 18.54 13.59 10.90
C ASP A 56 18.31 12.15 11.35
N ILE A 57 17.80 11.27 10.46
CA ILE A 57 17.65 9.84 10.74
C ILE A 57 18.84 9.08 10.16
N ARG A 58 19.54 8.39 11.03
CA ARG A 58 20.62 7.48 10.64
C ARG A 58 20.02 6.16 10.16
N TYR A 59 20.48 5.64 9.01
CA TYR A 59 19.98 4.40 8.44
C TYR A 59 21.08 3.42 8.04
N PHE A 60 20.71 2.13 7.94
CA PHE A 60 21.59 1.00 7.68
C PHE A 60 20.91 0.01 6.75
N PHE A 61 21.72 -0.65 5.90
CA PHE A 61 21.27 -1.80 5.11
C PHE A 61 21.81 -3.11 5.70
N LEU A 62 20.98 -4.16 5.70
CA LEU A 62 21.38 -5.48 6.23
C LEU A 62 21.99 -6.38 5.15
N LYS A 63 21.66 -6.20 3.90
CA LYS A 63 22.18 -6.97 2.76
C LYS A 63 22.66 -6.05 1.65
N SER A 64 23.78 -6.41 1.04
CA SER A 64 24.28 -5.70 -0.13
C SER A 64 23.53 -6.09 -1.40
N GLU A 65 23.53 -5.17 -2.38
CA GLU A 65 22.97 -5.38 -3.70
C GLU A 65 23.53 -6.65 -4.39
N GLU A 66 24.84 -6.93 -4.20
CA GLU A 66 25.49 -8.10 -4.78
C GLU A 66 24.90 -9.42 -4.27
N LEU A 67 24.68 -9.55 -2.95
CA LEU A 67 24.07 -10.73 -2.33
C LEU A 67 22.65 -10.95 -2.82
N ILE A 68 21.87 -9.87 -2.95
CA ILE A 68 20.50 -9.90 -3.45
C ILE A 68 20.48 -10.36 -4.92
N ARG A 69 21.31 -9.77 -5.78
CA ARG A 69 21.43 -10.13 -7.19
C ARG A 69 21.84 -11.60 -7.38
N GLU A 70 22.75 -12.09 -6.55
CA GLU A 70 23.15 -13.49 -6.58
C GLU A 70 21.95 -14.41 -6.28
N THR A 71 21.19 -14.13 -5.24
CA THR A 71 20.02 -14.93 -4.86
C THR A 71 18.92 -14.89 -5.94
N GLU A 72 18.66 -13.73 -6.55
CA GLU A 72 17.65 -13.58 -7.60
C GLU A 72 17.97 -14.40 -8.86
N LYS A 73 19.26 -14.59 -9.22
CA LYS A 73 19.67 -15.48 -10.32
C LYS A 73 19.17 -16.91 -10.12
N TYR A 74 19.24 -17.42 -8.89
CA TYR A 74 18.77 -18.77 -8.56
C TYR A 74 17.24 -18.83 -8.42
N LYS A 75 16.62 -17.78 -7.94
CA LYS A 75 15.16 -17.65 -7.85
C LYS A 75 14.49 -17.74 -9.22
N ALA A 76 15.05 -17.09 -10.24
CA ALA A 76 14.56 -17.14 -11.61
C ALA A 76 14.57 -18.57 -12.19
N LYS A 77 15.50 -19.41 -11.77
CA LYS A 77 15.69 -20.78 -12.26
C LYS A 77 15.11 -21.86 -11.33
N LYS A 78 14.37 -21.53 -10.28
CA LYS A 78 13.89 -22.46 -9.23
C LYS A 78 12.90 -23.53 -9.68
N LYS A 79 12.46 -23.55 -10.96
CA LYS A 79 11.73 -24.68 -11.56
C LYS A 79 12.60 -25.94 -11.60
N ASN A 80 13.91 -25.81 -11.74
CA ASN A 80 14.86 -26.90 -11.65
C ASN A 80 15.17 -27.20 -10.17
N ILE A 81 15.20 -28.49 -9.79
CA ILE A 81 15.37 -28.93 -8.40
C ILE A 81 16.72 -28.51 -7.81
N ILE A 82 17.79 -28.54 -8.60
CA ILE A 82 19.15 -28.15 -8.18
C ILE A 82 19.19 -26.65 -7.87
N TYR A 83 18.69 -25.83 -8.77
CA TYR A 83 18.62 -24.38 -8.56
C TYR A 83 17.69 -24.02 -7.41
N LYS A 84 16.64 -24.79 -7.17
CA LYS A 84 15.77 -24.62 -6.01
C LYS A 84 16.51 -24.90 -4.70
N LEU A 85 17.35 -25.93 -4.65
CA LEU A 85 18.20 -26.24 -3.48
C LEU A 85 19.21 -25.12 -3.24
N ILE A 86 19.90 -24.67 -4.28
CA ILE A 86 20.85 -23.52 -4.19
C ILE A 86 20.12 -22.28 -3.71
N TYR A 87 18.96 -21.94 -4.28
CA TYR A 87 18.14 -20.82 -3.84
C TYR A 87 17.80 -20.90 -2.35
N ASN A 88 17.42 -22.09 -1.85
CA ASN A 88 17.13 -22.26 -0.42
C ASN A 88 18.37 -22.03 0.47
N LEU A 89 19.55 -22.50 0.03
CA LEU A 89 20.83 -22.25 0.72
C LEU A 89 21.19 -20.76 0.72
N MET A 90 20.98 -20.08 -0.41
CA MET A 90 21.21 -18.63 -0.51
C MET A 90 20.26 -17.85 0.42
N MET A 91 18.98 -18.21 0.48
CA MET A 91 18.01 -17.61 1.41
C MET A 91 18.43 -17.82 2.88
N GLU A 92 19.05 -18.96 3.20
CA GLU A 92 19.56 -19.23 4.55
C GLU A 92 20.82 -18.39 4.84
N LYS A 93 21.73 -18.26 3.84
CA LYS A 93 22.88 -17.36 3.90
C LYS A 93 22.41 -15.91 4.14
N GLU A 94 21.44 -15.41 3.38
CA GLU A 94 20.86 -14.08 3.58
C GLU A 94 20.33 -13.88 5.01
N ASN A 95 19.54 -14.83 5.54
CA ASN A 95 19.01 -14.72 6.89
C ASN A 95 20.15 -14.67 7.96
N ARG A 96 21.26 -15.38 7.74
CA ARG A 96 22.43 -15.33 8.63
C ARG A 96 23.15 -13.98 8.54
N VAL A 97 23.34 -13.46 7.32
CA VAL A 97 23.96 -12.15 7.09
C VAL A 97 23.11 -11.05 7.74
N MET A 98 21.80 -11.04 7.49
CA MET A 98 20.88 -10.08 8.09
C MET A 98 20.94 -10.09 9.61
N TYR A 99 20.90 -11.29 10.21
CA TYR A 99 20.99 -11.41 11.67
C TYR A 99 22.32 -10.90 12.21
N LYS A 100 23.44 -11.27 11.57
CA LYS A 100 24.77 -10.81 11.96
C LYS A 100 24.88 -9.29 11.90
N ASN A 101 24.49 -8.69 10.76
CA ASN A 101 24.59 -7.25 10.56
C ASN A 101 23.65 -6.49 11.52
N MET A 102 22.46 -7.03 11.80
CA MET A 102 21.58 -6.47 12.83
C MET A 102 22.25 -6.48 14.22
N GLN A 103 22.95 -7.56 14.60
CA GLN A 103 23.68 -7.61 15.87
C GLN A 103 24.83 -6.58 15.93
N GLU A 104 25.54 -6.36 14.82
CA GLU A 104 26.59 -5.34 14.73
C GLU A 104 26.01 -3.94 14.89
N ILE A 105 24.88 -3.65 14.26
CA ILE A 105 24.14 -2.38 14.39
C ILE A 105 23.70 -2.18 15.85
N LEU A 106 23.10 -3.19 16.48
CA LEU A 106 22.68 -3.10 17.89
C LEU A 106 23.86 -2.86 18.82
N LYS A 107 25.01 -3.51 18.58
CA LYS A 107 26.23 -3.26 19.36
C LYS A 107 26.73 -1.83 19.20
N GLU A 108 26.64 -1.26 18.00
CA GLU A 108 27.04 0.12 17.72
C GLU A 108 26.10 1.14 18.38
N LEU A 109 24.78 0.93 18.27
CA LEU A 109 23.78 1.85 18.79
C LEU A 109 23.59 1.74 20.31
N GLY A 110 24.02 0.63 20.91
CA GLY A 110 23.80 0.33 22.33
C GLY A 110 22.36 -0.09 22.60
N GLU A 111 21.88 0.19 23.81
CA GLU A 111 20.57 -0.24 24.27
C GLU A 111 19.46 0.42 23.43
N ILE A 112 18.54 -0.41 22.89
CA ILE A 112 17.38 0.00 22.09
C ILE A 112 16.12 -0.28 22.89
N ASP A 113 15.24 0.74 23.00
CA ASP A 113 14.00 0.59 23.75
C ASP A 113 12.93 -0.13 22.96
N VAL A 114 12.76 0.21 21.65
CA VAL A 114 11.69 -0.34 20.81
C VAL A 114 12.21 -0.66 19.42
N ILE A 115 11.80 -1.82 18.87
CA ILE A 115 11.87 -2.08 17.43
C ILE A 115 10.47 -2.13 16.85
N VAL A 116 10.27 -1.39 15.77
CA VAL A 116 9.08 -1.40 14.92
C VAL A 116 9.41 -2.17 13.65
N ASP A 117 9.01 -3.44 13.58
CA ASP A 117 9.12 -4.27 12.38
C ASP A 117 7.96 -3.92 11.44
N PHE A 118 8.22 -3.04 10.48
CA PHE A 118 7.21 -2.34 9.71
C PHE A 118 6.51 -3.22 8.65
N ASP A 119 7.06 -4.38 8.32
CA ASP A 119 6.49 -5.33 7.33
C ASP A 119 6.46 -6.79 7.80
N GLY A 120 6.86 -7.06 9.04
CA GLY A 120 6.91 -8.40 9.61
C GLY A 120 8.07 -9.27 9.11
N GLY A 121 9.05 -8.70 8.41
CA GLY A 121 10.19 -9.43 7.86
C GLY A 121 11.16 -9.94 8.91
N ALA A 122 11.34 -9.20 10.03
CA ALA A 122 12.16 -9.62 11.16
C ALA A 122 11.57 -10.80 11.94
N SER A 123 10.31 -11.18 11.70
CA SER A 123 9.61 -12.21 12.46
C SER A 123 10.32 -13.57 12.57
N LYS A 124 11.30 -13.84 11.70
CA LYS A 124 12.10 -15.07 11.74
C LYS A 124 13.18 -15.07 12.83
N TYR A 125 13.67 -13.90 13.22
CA TYR A 125 14.78 -13.74 14.13
C TYR A 125 14.52 -12.73 15.27
N ILE A 126 13.37 -12.10 15.30
CA ILE A 126 13.00 -11.05 16.26
C ILE A 126 13.18 -11.48 17.73
N GLU A 127 12.90 -12.75 18.03
CA GLU A 127 13.05 -13.30 19.37
C GLU A 127 14.50 -13.30 19.86
N LYS A 128 15.47 -13.35 18.93
CA LYS A 128 16.91 -13.41 19.20
C LYS A 128 17.54 -12.03 19.38
N LEU A 129 16.78 -10.95 19.12
CA LEU A 129 17.28 -9.59 19.27
C LEU A 129 17.14 -9.15 20.74
N ASP A 130 18.23 -8.61 21.28
CA ASP A 130 18.26 -8.00 22.62
C ASP A 130 17.72 -6.57 22.52
N ILE A 131 16.37 -6.46 22.46
CA ILE A 131 15.63 -5.21 22.39
C ILE A 131 14.47 -5.34 23.37
N LYS A 132 14.24 -4.29 24.18
CA LYS A 132 13.27 -4.32 25.27
C LYS A 132 11.83 -4.62 24.77
N LYS A 133 11.41 -3.92 23.74
CA LYS A 133 10.03 -4.00 23.21
C LYS A 133 10.00 -4.18 21.71
N LYS A 134 9.04 -4.96 21.23
CA LYS A 134 8.95 -5.41 19.84
C LYS A 134 7.52 -5.20 19.32
N ILE A 135 7.38 -4.37 18.30
CA ILE A 135 6.11 -4.09 17.64
C ILE A 135 6.19 -4.55 16.19
N VAL A 136 5.13 -5.11 15.66
CA VAL A 136 5.03 -5.45 14.24
C VAL A 136 3.81 -4.78 13.60
N TRP A 137 3.99 -4.18 12.42
CA TRP A 137 2.91 -3.72 11.55
C TRP A 137 2.57 -4.76 10.50
N ILE A 138 1.28 -4.96 10.26
CA ILE A 138 0.75 -5.84 9.22
C ILE A 138 0.05 -4.97 8.19
N HIS A 139 0.60 -4.92 6.97
CA HIS A 139 0.12 -4.06 5.87
C HIS A 139 -0.67 -4.82 4.79
N ASN A 140 -0.83 -6.13 4.93
CA ASN A 140 -1.55 -6.95 3.96
C ASN A 140 -2.33 -8.06 4.67
N SER A 141 -3.46 -8.45 4.10
CA SER A 141 -4.26 -9.58 4.56
C SER A 141 -3.40 -10.84 4.72
N ILE A 142 -3.50 -11.50 5.87
CA ILE A 142 -2.80 -12.75 6.18
C ILE A 142 -3.22 -13.85 5.21
N SER A 143 -4.50 -13.97 4.93
CA SER A 143 -5.10 -14.98 4.04
C SER A 143 -4.59 -14.82 2.61
N ASN A 144 -4.44 -13.60 2.14
CA ASN A 144 -3.93 -13.31 0.80
C ASN A 144 -2.43 -13.57 0.67
N LEU A 145 -1.64 -13.24 1.71
CA LEU A 145 -0.19 -13.45 1.72
C LEU A 145 0.20 -14.93 1.87
N LYS A 146 -0.57 -15.70 2.62
CA LYS A 146 -0.20 -17.07 3.03
C LYS A 146 -1.30 -18.08 2.70
N LYS A 147 -1.30 -18.53 1.44
CA LYS A 147 -2.30 -19.50 0.91
C LYS A 147 -2.24 -20.92 1.51
N LYS A 148 -1.22 -21.25 2.32
CA LYS A 148 -1.06 -22.59 2.91
C LYS A 148 -1.23 -22.52 4.42
N GLU A 149 -2.11 -23.34 4.98
CA GLU A 149 -2.42 -23.41 6.41
C GLU A 149 -1.17 -23.51 7.31
N GLY A 150 -0.22 -24.39 6.96
CA GLY A 150 1.04 -24.53 7.69
C GLY A 150 1.92 -23.27 7.66
N LYS A 151 1.78 -22.38 6.66
CA LYS A 151 2.45 -21.09 6.64
C LYS A 151 1.72 -20.07 7.52
N ILE A 152 0.38 -20.10 7.51
CA ILE A 152 -0.48 -19.26 8.37
C ILE A 152 -0.15 -19.57 9.84
N LYS A 153 -0.25 -20.84 10.25
CA LYS A 153 0.05 -21.27 11.62
C LYS A 153 1.48 -20.91 12.07
N ARG A 154 2.47 -21.06 11.19
CA ARG A 154 3.88 -20.71 11.51
C ARG A 154 4.07 -19.19 11.65
N PHE A 155 3.35 -18.40 10.87
CA PHE A 155 3.41 -16.95 10.99
C PHE A 155 2.77 -16.46 12.29
N GLY A 156 1.62 -17.02 12.70
CA GLY A 156 1.00 -16.72 13.99
C GLY A 156 1.94 -16.95 15.17
N LYS A 157 2.61 -18.12 15.21
CA LYS A 157 3.64 -18.40 16.24
C LYS A 157 4.79 -17.39 16.29
N ARG A 158 5.10 -16.73 15.15
CA ARG A 158 6.10 -15.67 15.11
C ARG A 158 5.54 -14.34 15.61
N LEU A 159 4.27 -14.04 15.28
CA LEU A 159 3.61 -12.85 15.79
C LEU A 159 3.45 -12.86 17.31
N GLU A 160 3.32 -14.04 17.93
CA GLU A 160 3.29 -14.19 19.39
C GLU A 160 4.56 -13.68 20.10
N LYS A 161 5.68 -13.57 19.36
CA LYS A 161 6.97 -13.07 19.86
C LYS A 161 7.08 -11.55 19.94
N TYR A 162 6.10 -10.85 19.41
CA TYR A 162 5.99 -9.40 19.54
C TYR A 162 5.14 -9.03 20.75
N ASP A 163 5.45 -7.88 21.34
CA ASP A 163 4.66 -7.31 22.44
C ASP A 163 3.34 -6.76 21.92
N LYS A 164 3.37 -6.14 20.72
CA LYS A 164 2.20 -5.59 20.02
C LYS A 164 2.21 -5.95 18.53
N VAL A 165 1.01 -6.16 18.01
CA VAL A 165 0.73 -6.34 16.59
C VAL A 165 -0.18 -5.21 16.15
N VAL A 166 0.18 -4.48 15.10
CA VAL A 166 -0.63 -3.38 14.58
C VAL A 166 -1.22 -3.77 13.24
N ALA A 167 -2.52 -3.68 13.14
CA ALA A 167 -3.30 -3.77 11.92
C ALA A 167 -3.62 -2.36 11.40
N ILE A 168 -3.61 -2.19 10.08
CA ILE A 168 -3.79 -0.85 9.47
C ILE A 168 -5.26 -0.51 9.18
N CYS A 169 -6.20 -1.38 9.50
CA CYS A 169 -7.64 -1.14 9.45
C CYS A 169 -8.39 -2.13 10.35
N ASP A 170 -9.66 -1.84 10.64
CA ASP A 170 -10.47 -2.67 11.54
C ASP A 170 -10.72 -4.06 10.96
N GLU A 171 -11.00 -4.18 9.67
CA GLU A 171 -11.18 -5.46 8.99
C GLU A 171 -9.92 -6.35 9.10
N MET A 172 -8.72 -5.77 8.98
CA MET A 172 -7.47 -6.51 9.16
C MET A 172 -7.25 -6.94 10.62
N LYS A 173 -7.60 -6.10 11.58
CA LYS A 173 -7.56 -6.47 13.00
C LYS A 173 -8.45 -7.67 13.27
N GLU A 174 -9.69 -7.64 12.79
CA GLU A 174 -10.62 -8.77 12.91
C GLU A 174 -10.08 -10.03 12.24
N GLU A 175 -9.50 -9.92 11.03
CA GLU A 175 -8.87 -11.04 10.33
C GLU A 175 -7.76 -11.66 11.20
N ILE A 176 -6.85 -10.84 11.76
CA ILE A 176 -5.75 -11.31 12.58
C ILE A 176 -6.26 -12.01 13.85
N GLU A 177 -7.22 -11.42 14.55
CA GLU A 177 -7.78 -11.98 15.80
C GLU A 177 -8.59 -13.27 15.56
N ASN A 178 -9.25 -13.39 14.40
CA ASN A 178 -9.98 -14.59 14.01
C ASN A 178 -9.02 -15.74 13.61
N ILE A 179 -7.96 -15.44 12.86
CA ILE A 179 -6.97 -16.44 12.46
C ILE A 179 -6.08 -16.86 13.65
N TYR A 180 -5.77 -15.91 14.53
CA TYR A 180 -4.88 -16.11 15.68
C TYR A 180 -5.53 -15.66 17.00
N PRO A 181 -6.45 -16.46 17.56
CA PRO A 181 -7.13 -16.10 18.81
C PRO A 181 -6.18 -15.81 20.00
N THR A 182 -4.97 -16.37 19.97
CA THR A 182 -3.93 -16.11 21.01
C THR A 182 -3.41 -14.67 20.96
N LEU A 183 -3.63 -13.93 19.89
CA LEU A 183 -3.22 -12.54 19.77
C LEU A 183 -4.29 -11.53 20.20
N LYS A 184 -5.50 -11.97 20.58
CA LYS A 184 -6.53 -11.08 21.14
C LYS A 184 -5.96 -10.27 22.31
N GLY A 185 -6.19 -8.95 22.29
CA GLY A 185 -5.63 -8.02 23.26
C GLY A 185 -4.19 -7.55 22.99
N LYS A 186 -3.45 -8.21 22.07
CA LYS A 186 -2.18 -7.71 21.56
C LYS A 186 -2.34 -6.91 20.26
N VAL A 187 -3.45 -7.06 19.54
CA VAL A 187 -3.69 -6.39 18.25
C VAL A 187 -4.32 -5.03 18.50
N SER A 188 -3.68 -4.00 17.96
CA SER A 188 -4.21 -2.63 17.91
C SER A 188 -4.47 -2.24 16.46
N ARG A 189 -5.48 -1.39 16.19
CA ARG A 189 -5.66 -0.79 14.89
C ARG A 189 -5.06 0.61 14.93
N ILE A 190 -4.15 0.90 13.99
CA ILE A 190 -3.63 2.24 13.71
C ILE A 190 -3.60 2.40 12.19
N TYR A 191 -4.28 3.40 11.66
CA TYR A 191 -4.33 3.67 10.23
C TYR A 191 -2.97 4.07 9.66
N ASN A 192 -2.84 4.01 8.34
CA ASN A 192 -1.71 4.61 7.64
C ASN A 192 -1.82 6.13 7.68
N PRO A 193 -0.75 6.88 8.00
CA PRO A 193 -0.76 8.34 7.98
C PRO A 193 -0.68 8.88 6.55
N PHE A 194 -1.38 9.99 6.28
CA PHE A 194 -1.33 10.72 5.02
C PHE A 194 -0.93 12.17 5.26
N ASN A 195 0.09 12.61 4.56
CA ASN A 195 0.49 14.02 4.54
C ASN A 195 -0.36 14.78 3.50
N PHE A 196 -1.50 15.25 3.93
CA PHE A 196 -2.43 15.96 3.05
C PHE A 196 -1.89 17.29 2.54
N GLU A 197 -1.02 17.97 3.30
CA GLU A 197 -0.37 19.20 2.83
C GLU A 197 0.53 18.93 1.61
N ARG A 198 1.25 17.80 1.61
CA ARG A 198 2.04 17.38 0.46
C ARG A 198 1.15 16.99 -0.73
N ILE A 199 0.07 16.24 -0.49
CA ILE A 199 -0.89 15.86 -1.54
C ILE A 199 -1.51 17.11 -2.16
N GLU A 200 -1.92 18.08 -1.36
CA GLU A 200 -2.49 19.36 -1.83
C GLU A 200 -1.52 20.13 -2.74
N LYS A 201 -0.24 20.20 -2.36
CA LYS A 201 0.78 20.81 -3.21
C LYS A 201 0.91 20.11 -4.56
N LEU A 202 0.94 18.76 -4.54
CA LEU A 202 1.06 17.95 -5.75
C LEU A 202 -0.19 18.05 -6.65
N MET A 203 -1.39 18.18 -6.07
CA MET A 203 -2.61 18.42 -6.84
C MET A 203 -2.60 19.72 -7.65
N ASN A 204 -1.80 20.71 -7.22
CA ASN A 204 -1.70 22.02 -7.84
C ASN A 204 -0.40 22.19 -8.64
N ASP A 205 0.41 21.14 -8.78
CA ASP A 205 1.68 21.18 -9.50
C ASP A 205 1.55 20.51 -10.89
N GLU A 206 1.38 21.34 -11.90
CA GLU A 206 1.27 20.95 -13.32
C GLU A 206 2.62 21.02 -14.06
N SER A 207 3.73 21.33 -13.36
CA SER A 207 5.02 21.64 -13.97
C SER A 207 5.64 20.50 -14.79
N GLU A 208 5.24 19.26 -14.56
CA GLU A 208 5.73 18.09 -15.31
C GLU A 208 4.79 17.66 -16.46
N LEU A 209 3.67 18.37 -16.69
CA LEU A 209 2.70 18.02 -17.74
C LEU A 209 3.09 18.62 -19.09
N THR A 210 2.84 17.85 -20.14
CA THR A 210 2.92 18.35 -21.52
C THR A 210 1.66 19.17 -21.88
N GLU A 211 1.74 20.00 -22.93
CA GLU A 211 0.59 20.77 -23.42
C GLU A 211 -0.59 19.86 -23.80
N GLU A 212 -0.31 18.67 -24.34
CA GLU A 212 -1.34 17.69 -24.67
C GLU A 212 -2.01 17.15 -23.39
N GLN A 213 -1.23 16.84 -22.37
CA GLN A 213 -1.73 16.36 -21.08
C GLN A 213 -2.59 17.44 -20.38
N ILE A 214 -2.20 18.72 -20.46
CA ILE A 214 -2.99 19.83 -19.92
C ILE A 214 -4.37 19.88 -20.61
N LYS A 215 -4.44 19.73 -21.94
CA LYS A 215 -5.72 19.66 -22.66
C LYS A 215 -6.57 18.45 -22.24
N MET A 216 -5.94 17.33 -21.98
CA MET A 216 -6.64 16.13 -21.50
C MET A 216 -7.24 16.32 -20.09
N LEU A 217 -6.67 17.17 -19.25
CA LEU A 217 -7.26 17.49 -17.93
C LEU A 217 -8.59 18.25 -18.03
N GLU A 218 -8.85 18.95 -19.13
CA GLU A 218 -10.10 19.68 -19.37
C GLU A 218 -11.25 18.77 -19.85
N GLU A 219 -10.95 17.52 -20.19
CA GLU A 219 -11.95 16.57 -20.67
C GLU A 219 -12.81 16.02 -19.50
N ASP A 220 -13.99 15.50 -19.85
CA ASP A 220 -14.83 14.78 -18.87
C ASP A 220 -14.38 13.32 -18.78
N TYR A 221 -13.66 12.96 -17.73
CA TYR A 221 -13.13 11.61 -17.53
C TYR A 221 -13.28 11.15 -16.08
N CYS A 222 -13.42 9.85 -15.90
CA CYS A 222 -13.16 9.19 -14.63
C CYS A 222 -11.77 8.53 -14.65
N ILE A 223 -11.25 8.20 -13.47
CA ILE A 223 -9.86 7.76 -13.34
C ILE A 223 -9.72 6.50 -12.51
N ALA A 224 -8.78 5.64 -12.91
CA ALA A 224 -8.27 4.52 -12.11
C ALA A 224 -6.74 4.64 -11.98
N ILE A 225 -6.21 4.50 -10.77
CA ILE A 225 -4.77 4.61 -10.50
C ILE A 225 -4.33 3.34 -9.77
N SER A 226 -3.55 2.48 -10.43
CA SER A 226 -3.01 1.28 -9.78
C SER A 226 -1.93 0.63 -10.62
N ARG A 227 -1.19 -0.33 -10.01
CA ARG A 227 -0.31 -1.21 -10.76
C ARG A 227 -1.11 -2.07 -11.74
N LEU A 228 -0.64 -2.19 -12.98
CA LEU A 228 -1.27 -3.03 -14.01
C LEU A 228 -0.94 -4.51 -13.77
N ASP A 229 -1.65 -5.13 -12.82
CA ASP A 229 -1.48 -6.52 -12.40
C ASP A 229 -2.85 -7.19 -12.23
N VAL A 230 -3.30 -7.92 -13.24
CA VAL A 230 -4.63 -8.56 -13.29
C VAL A 230 -4.82 -9.69 -12.26
N ILE A 231 -3.75 -10.09 -11.55
CA ILE A 231 -3.88 -11.04 -10.44
C ILE A 231 -4.55 -10.36 -9.24
N GLN A 232 -4.18 -9.12 -8.97
CA GLN A 232 -4.71 -8.32 -7.86
C GLN A 232 -5.79 -7.35 -8.32
N LYS A 233 -5.54 -6.62 -9.41
CA LYS A 233 -6.43 -5.58 -9.93
C LYS A 233 -7.38 -6.17 -10.97
N ASP A 234 -8.66 -5.96 -10.78
CA ASP A 234 -9.71 -6.57 -11.60
C ASP A 234 -10.07 -5.71 -12.82
N TYR A 235 -9.09 -5.56 -13.70
CA TYR A 235 -9.26 -4.78 -14.94
C TYR A 235 -10.28 -5.38 -15.90
N ASP A 236 -10.50 -6.71 -15.86
CA ASP A 236 -11.51 -7.34 -16.70
C ASP A 236 -12.91 -6.86 -16.34
N THR A 237 -13.27 -6.89 -15.05
CA THR A 237 -14.54 -6.35 -14.54
C THR A 237 -14.68 -4.86 -14.86
N LEU A 238 -13.61 -4.06 -14.67
CA LEU A 238 -13.61 -2.64 -14.98
C LEU A 238 -13.91 -2.38 -16.47
N LEU A 239 -13.23 -3.06 -17.38
CA LEU A 239 -13.39 -2.86 -18.81
C LEU A 239 -14.77 -3.38 -19.31
N LYS A 240 -15.25 -4.50 -18.78
CA LYS A 240 -16.60 -5.00 -19.12
C LYS A 240 -17.68 -4.03 -18.67
N SER A 241 -17.54 -3.37 -17.52
CA SER A 241 -18.49 -2.34 -17.09
C SER A 241 -18.56 -1.17 -18.09
N PHE A 242 -17.42 -0.76 -18.65
CA PHE A 242 -17.37 0.26 -19.69
C PHE A 242 -17.97 -0.20 -21.03
N LYS A 243 -17.84 -1.48 -21.37
CA LYS A 243 -18.54 -2.07 -22.52
C LYS A 243 -20.06 -2.01 -22.33
N ILE A 244 -20.57 -2.28 -21.12
CA ILE A 244 -22.00 -2.16 -20.79
C ILE A 244 -22.45 -0.70 -20.89
N LEU A 245 -21.69 0.26 -20.33
CA LEU A 245 -22.01 1.69 -20.41
C LEU A 245 -22.09 2.16 -21.88
N LYS A 246 -21.11 1.77 -22.71
CA LYS A 246 -21.12 2.06 -24.14
C LYS A 246 -22.36 1.51 -24.84
N ALA A 247 -22.77 0.28 -24.53
CA ALA A 247 -23.99 -0.32 -25.06
C ALA A 247 -25.26 0.43 -24.63
N LYS A 248 -25.26 1.10 -23.47
CA LYS A 248 -26.32 2.00 -22.98
C LYS A 248 -26.22 3.42 -23.57
N GLY A 249 -25.26 3.71 -24.47
CA GLY A 249 -25.03 5.04 -25.05
C GLY A 249 -24.34 6.04 -24.11
N ILE A 250 -23.67 5.56 -23.07
CA ILE A 250 -22.93 6.40 -22.12
C ILE A 250 -21.45 6.37 -22.51
N GLU A 251 -20.95 7.49 -23.03
CA GLU A 251 -19.57 7.64 -23.54
C GLU A 251 -18.65 8.33 -22.53
N GLN A 252 -18.58 7.81 -21.30
CA GLN A 252 -17.65 8.30 -20.27
C GLN A 252 -16.22 7.85 -20.58
N LYS A 253 -15.27 8.79 -20.64
CA LYS A 253 -13.84 8.45 -20.76
C LYS A 253 -13.30 7.89 -19.45
N LEU A 254 -12.40 6.90 -19.55
CA LEU A 254 -11.63 6.32 -18.45
C LEU A 254 -10.15 6.50 -18.70
N TYR A 255 -9.47 7.22 -17.82
CA TYR A 255 -8.01 7.30 -17.79
C TYR A 255 -7.45 6.34 -16.75
N ILE A 256 -6.52 5.50 -17.17
CA ILE A 256 -5.84 4.53 -16.31
C ILE A 256 -4.38 4.95 -16.17
N ILE A 257 -3.99 5.33 -14.95
CA ILE A 257 -2.61 5.67 -14.60
C ILE A 257 -1.97 4.50 -13.89
N GLY A 258 -0.83 4.06 -14.40
CA GLY A 258 -0.05 2.99 -13.84
C GLY A 258 0.74 2.22 -14.89
N ASP A 259 1.55 1.29 -14.41
CA ASP A 259 2.32 0.36 -15.23
C ASP A 259 2.40 -1.00 -14.53
N GLY A 260 2.75 -2.04 -15.28
CA GLY A 260 2.87 -3.37 -14.69
C GLY A 260 2.90 -4.50 -15.70
N PRO A 261 3.09 -5.74 -15.20
CA PRO A 261 3.32 -6.91 -16.06
C PRO A 261 2.13 -7.28 -16.95
N SER A 262 0.94 -6.77 -16.62
CA SER A 262 -0.30 -7.11 -17.34
C SER A 262 -0.72 -6.03 -18.36
N LYS A 263 0.13 -5.04 -18.65
CA LYS A 263 -0.20 -3.96 -19.59
C LYS A 263 -0.71 -4.49 -20.94
N LYS A 264 0.01 -5.43 -21.54
CA LYS A 264 -0.35 -6.00 -22.85
C LYS A 264 -1.71 -6.66 -22.88
N ILE A 265 -2.05 -7.45 -21.85
CA ILE A 265 -3.35 -8.12 -21.79
C ILE A 265 -4.49 -7.12 -21.60
N ILE A 266 -4.26 -6.03 -20.86
CA ILE A 266 -5.24 -4.95 -20.70
C ILE A 266 -5.46 -4.22 -22.04
N GLU A 267 -4.39 -3.94 -22.80
CA GLU A 267 -4.46 -3.39 -24.16
C GLU A 267 -5.24 -4.30 -25.14
N GLU A 268 -5.05 -5.62 -25.03
CA GLU A 268 -5.81 -6.62 -25.79
C GLU A 268 -7.30 -6.58 -25.43
N TRP A 269 -7.65 -6.54 -24.14
CA TRP A 269 -9.05 -6.42 -23.70
C TRP A 269 -9.71 -5.12 -24.12
N ILE A 270 -9.00 -3.97 -24.10
CA ILE A 270 -9.54 -2.69 -24.59
C ILE A 270 -9.98 -2.84 -26.05
N LYS A 271 -9.16 -3.49 -26.89
CA LYS A 271 -9.51 -3.75 -28.30
C LYS A 271 -10.65 -4.76 -28.44
N GLU A 272 -10.59 -5.88 -27.71
CA GLU A 272 -11.62 -6.93 -27.74
C GLU A 272 -12.99 -6.38 -27.36
N TYR A 273 -13.05 -5.48 -26.38
CA TYR A 273 -14.29 -4.84 -25.94
C TYR A 273 -14.64 -3.59 -26.74
N GLN A 274 -13.81 -3.24 -27.76
CA GLN A 274 -14.00 -2.07 -28.63
C GLN A 274 -14.06 -0.73 -27.84
N LEU A 275 -13.15 -0.54 -26.91
CA LEU A 275 -13.10 0.60 -26.00
C LEU A 275 -11.99 1.62 -26.32
N GLU A 276 -11.31 1.52 -27.48
CA GLU A 276 -10.15 2.32 -27.84
C GLU A 276 -10.38 3.83 -27.81
N ASN A 277 -11.62 4.27 -28.01
CA ASN A 277 -12.01 5.69 -27.99
C ASN A 277 -12.49 6.16 -26.60
N LEU A 278 -12.59 5.27 -25.60
CA LEU A 278 -13.12 5.57 -24.27
C LEU A 278 -12.10 5.29 -23.16
N VAL A 279 -11.21 4.30 -23.32
CA VAL A 279 -10.27 3.88 -22.29
C VAL A 279 -8.85 4.11 -22.74
N PHE A 280 -8.08 4.86 -21.94
CA PHE A 280 -6.73 5.27 -22.25
C PHE A 280 -5.75 4.87 -21.14
N LEU A 281 -4.70 4.11 -21.50
CA LEU A 281 -3.60 3.79 -20.59
C LEU A 281 -2.56 4.91 -20.66
N LEU A 282 -2.50 5.77 -19.66
CA LEU A 282 -1.61 6.92 -19.62
C LEU A 282 -0.18 6.57 -19.17
N GLY A 283 0.05 5.30 -18.79
CA GLY A 283 1.34 4.88 -18.27
C GLY A 283 1.58 5.35 -16.83
N ARG A 284 2.84 5.23 -16.41
CA ARG A 284 3.25 5.65 -15.06
C ARG A 284 3.49 7.15 -15.03
N MET A 285 2.92 7.80 -14.04
CA MET A 285 3.10 9.23 -13.80
C MET A 285 3.79 9.47 -12.46
N LYS A 286 4.67 10.45 -12.39
CA LYS A 286 5.32 10.86 -11.13
C LYS A 286 4.32 11.57 -10.23
N ASN A 287 3.47 12.42 -10.80
CA ASN A 287 2.42 13.14 -10.12
C ASN A 287 1.02 12.76 -10.67
N PRO A 288 0.36 11.73 -10.11
CA PRO A 288 -1.00 11.37 -10.52
C PRO A 288 -2.07 12.26 -9.88
N TYR A 289 -1.73 13.08 -8.89
CA TYR A 289 -2.71 13.85 -8.11
C TYR A 289 -3.37 14.97 -8.91
N VAL A 290 -2.68 15.56 -9.89
CA VAL A 290 -3.27 16.55 -10.81
C VAL A 290 -4.40 15.91 -11.61
N TRP A 291 -4.19 14.71 -12.12
CA TRP A 291 -5.20 13.96 -12.86
C TRP A 291 -6.38 13.55 -11.97
N LEU A 292 -6.09 13.14 -10.74
CA LEU A 292 -7.11 12.80 -9.77
C LEU A 292 -7.99 14.00 -9.40
N LYS A 293 -7.37 15.16 -9.17
CA LYS A 293 -8.07 16.42 -8.88
C LYS A 293 -9.02 16.83 -10.00
N ASN A 294 -8.66 16.64 -11.26
CA ASN A 294 -9.45 17.08 -12.42
C ASN A 294 -10.44 16.00 -12.91
N SER A 295 -10.37 14.77 -12.39
CA SER A 295 -11.30 13.72 -12.76
C SER A 295 -12.72 13.96 -12.25
N ASN A 296 -13.68 13.32 -12.87
CA ASN A 296 -15.09 13.36 -12.49
C ASN A 296 -15.36 12.53 -11.22
N PHE A 297 -14.80 11.32 -11.16
CA PHE A 297 -14.81 10.42 -10.02
C PHE A 297 -13.69 9.38 -10.16
N PHE A 298 -13.42 8.66 -9.07
CA PHE A 298 -12.38 7.65 -9.01
C PHE A 298 -12.98 6.24 -8.97
N ILE A 299 -12.42 5.31 -9.76
CA ILE A 299 -12.83 3.91 -9.78
C ILE A 299 -11.66 3.03 -9.32
N HIS A 300 -11.96 2.12 -8.39
CA HIS A 300 -11.03 1.13 -7.89
C HIS A 300 -11.60 -0.28 -8.03
N SER A 301 -11.06 -1.05 -8.94
CA SER A 301 -11.45 -2.45 -9.15
C SER A 301 -10.31 -3.37 -8.73
N SER A 302 -10.50 -4.11 -7.64
CA SER A 302 -9.51 -5.03 -7.09
C SER A 302 -10.15 -6.30 -6.56
N LYS A 303 -9.41 -7.40 -6.62
CA LYS A 303 -9.81 -8.70 -6.04
C LYS A 303 -9.43 -8.80 -4.56
N PHE A 304 -8.40 -8.09 -4.15
CA PHE A 304 -7.93 -7.97 -2.76
C PHE A 304 -6.98 -6.78 -2.63
N GLU A 305 -6.92 -6.22 -1.42
CA GLU A 305 -6.04 -5.11 -1.06
C GLU A 305 -5.25 -5.38 0.24
N GLY A 306 -4.30 -4.52 0.52
CA GLY A 306 -3.73 -4.36 1.86
C GLY A 306 -4.47 -3.27 2.64
N PHE A 307 -4.73 -2.13 1.98
CA PHE A 307 -5.50 -1.01 2.51
C PHE A 307 -6.21 -0.25 1.37
N GLY A 308 -5.50 0.05 0.29
CA GLY A 308 -6.01 0.87 -0.80
C GLY A 308 -5.72 2.36 -0.58
N LEU A 309 -4.45 2.72 -0.41
CA LEU A 309 -4.00 4.12 -0.15
C LEU A 309 -4.64 5.11 -1.13
N VAL A 310 -4.75 4.74 -2.39
CA VAL A 310 -5.31 5.58 -3.46
C VAL A 310 -6.78 5.96 -3.23
N LEU A 311 -7.54 5.16 -2.46
CA LEU A 311 -8.93 5.50 -2.09
C LEU A 311 -8.98 6.72 -1.17
N VAL A 312 -8.04 6.79 -0.20
CA VAL A 312 -7.90 7.93 0.70
C VAL A 312 -7.43 9.17 -0.07
N GLU A 313 -6.48 9.00 -1.01
CA GLU A 313 -5.98 10.07 -1.87
C GLU A 313 -7.11 10.63 -2.76
N ALA A 314 -7.95 9.75 -3.32
CA ALA A 314 -9.13 10.14 -4.11
C ALA A 314 -10.18 10.86 -3.25
N GLY A 315 -10.46 10.34 -2.07
CA GLY A 315 -11.38 10.99 -1.14
C GLY A 315 -10.90 12.37 -0.68
N TYR A 316 -9.58 12.52 -0.44
CA TYR A 316 -9.00 13.82 -0.10
C TYR A 316 -9.11 14.82 -1.25
N SER A 317 -8.98 14.39 -2.50
CA SER A 317 -9.21 15.24 -3.67
C SER A 317 -10.69 15.59 -3.89
N GLY A 318 -11.57 15.15 -2.99
CA GLY A 318 -13.01 15.43 -3.04
C GLY A 318 -13.75 14.65 -4.12
N LYS A 319 -13.22 13.51 -4.57
CA LYS A 319 -13.84 12.71 -5.62
C LYS A 319 -14.70 11.59 -5.03
N VAL A 320 -15.85 11.35 -5.65
CA VAL A 320 -16.60 10.12 -5.37
C VAL A 320 -15.69 8.92 -5.63
N VAL A 321 -15.63 8.01 -4.68
CA VAL A 321 -14.88 6.76 -4.79
C VAL A 321 -15.86 5.62 -5.05
N ILE A 322 -15.73 4.97 -6.20
CA ILE A 322 -16.43 3.72 -6.52
C ILE A 322 -15.42 2.59 -6.39
N SER A 323 -15.60 1.67 -5.46
CA SER A 323 -14.63 0.60 -5.19
C SER A 323 -15.28 -0.76 -5.13
N SER A 324 -14.53 -1.79 -5.55
CA SER A 324 -14.91 -3.17 -5.25
C SER A 324 -14.92 -3.43 -3.74
N ARG A 325 -15.87 -4.23 -3.27
CA ARG A 325 -15.98 -4.73 -1.89
C ARG A 325 -14.95 -5.85 -1.64
N CYS A 326 -13.72 -5.65 -2.10
CA CYS A 326 -12.69 -6.65 -1.94
C CYS A 326 -12.17 -6.70 -0.49
N PRO A 327 -11.64 -7.85 -0.04
CA PRO A 327 -11.10 -8.00 1.30
C PRO A 327 -10.00 -6.99 1.61
N VAL A 328 -10.11 -6.41 2.79
CA VAL A 328 -9.23 -5.51 3.52
C VAL A 328 -9.09 -4.12 2.88
N GLY A 329 -9.64 -3.13 3.57
CA GLY A 329 -9.44 -1.71 3.32
C GLY A 329 -10.61 -0.96 2.70
N PRO A 330 -11.13 -1.29 1.51
CA PRO A 330 -12.18 -0.49 0.87
C PRO A 330 -13.44 -0.31 1.72
N ARG A 331 -13.91 -1.36 2.38
CA ARG A 331 -15.07 -1.29 3.28
C ARG A 331 -14.83 -0.35 4.46
N ASP A 332 -13.64 -0.46 5.05
CA ASP A 332 -13.24 0.38 6.19
C ASP A 332 -13.13 1.85 5.78
N ILE A 333 -12.41 2.14 4.68
CA ILE A 333 -12.22 3.51 4.17
C ILE A 333 -13.58 4.13 3.83
N LEU A 334 -14.46 3.41 3.14
CA LEU A 334 -15.76 3.89 2.67
C LEU A 334 -16.88 3.69 3.69
N LYS A 335 -16.59 3.24 4.94
CA LYS A 335 -17.59 2.95 5.99
C LYS A 335 -18.74 2.10 5.45
N ASP A 336 -18.41 0.93 4.88
CA ASP A 336 -19.39 0.01 4.27
C ASP A 336 -20.32 0.64 3.23
N GLY A 337 -19.90 1.74 2.58
CA GLY A 337 -20.67 2.43 1.54
C GLY A 337 -21.33 3.75 1.98
N GLU A 338 -21.19 4.14 3.26
CA GLU A 338 -21.69 5.45 3.73
C GLU A 338 -20.97 6.64 3.07
N CYS A 339 -19.65 6.50 2.79
CA CYS A 339 -18.81 7.57 2.28
C CYS A 339 -18.38 7.38 0.81
N GLY A 340 -18.96 6.42 0.10
CA GLY A 340 -18.64 6.12 -1.29
C GLY A 340 -19.42 4.91 -1.77
N VAL A 341 -19.16 4.46 -2.97
CA VAL A 341 -19.93 3.39 -3.60
C VAL A 341 -19.13 2.09 -3.58
N LEU A 342 -19.74 1.01 -3.11
CA LEU A 342 -19.17 -0.33 -3.14
C LEU A 342 -19.93 -1.22 -4.12
N PHE A 343 -19.20 -2.08 -4.85
CA PHE A 343 -19.75 -3.12 -5.72
C PHE A 343 -19.07 -4.46 -5.45
N GLU A 344 -19.74 -5.57 -5.74
CA GLU A 344 -19.18 -6.89 -5.51
C GLU A 344 -18.05 -7.21 -6.49
N VAL A 345 -17.00 -7.88 -6.00
CA VAL A 345 -15.83 -8.27 -6.80
C VAL A 345 -16.27 -9.13 -7.99
N GLY A 346 -15.89 -8.76 -9.20
CA GLY A 346 -16.24 -9.48 -10.42
C GLY A 346 -17.62 -9.16 -10.97
N ASN A 347 -18.34 -8.18 -10.40
CA ASN A 347 -19.68 -7.80 -10.85
C ASN A 347 -19.63 -6.54 -11.73
N GLU A 348 -19.42 -6.75 -13.02
CA GLU A 348 -19.34 -5.68 -14.02
C GLU A 348 -20.66 -4.95 -14.23
N GLU A 349 -21.80 -5.62 -14.03
CA GLU A 349 -23.13 -5.02 -14.19
C GLU A 349 -23.40 -4.02 -13.07
N GLU A 350 -23.15 -4.43 -11.81
CA GLU A 350 -23.30 -3.55 -10.65
C GLU A 350 -22.35 -2.35 -10.73
N LEU A 351 -21.09 -2.55 -11.20
CA LEU A 351 -20.17 -1.44 -11.41
C LEU A 351 -20.70 -0.47 -12.47
N ALA A 352 -21.21 -0.96 -13.60
CA ALA A 352 -21.78 -0.14 -14.66
C ALA A 352 -23.00 0.67 -14.15
N ASP A 353 -23.89 0.02 -13.41
CA ASP A 353 -25.08 0.68 -12.85
C ASP A 353 -24.72 1.76 -11.82
N ASN A 354 -23.70 1.49 -10.99
CA ASN A 354 -23.19 2.46 -10.03
C ASN A 354 -22.54 3.67 -10.72
N ILE A 355 -21.77 3.46 -11.80
CA ILE A 355 -21.19 4.54 -12.60
C ILE A 355 -22.32 5.37 -13.23
N GLU A 356 -23.28 4.72 -13.86
CA GLU A 356 -24.44 5.39 -14.47
C GLU A 356 -25.22 6.23 -13.46
N LYS A 357 -25.44 5.69 -12.23
CA LYS A 357 -26.13 6.38 -11.14
C LYS A 357 -25.39 7.66 -10.70
N ILE A 358 -24.06 7.60 -10.56
CA ILE A 358 -23.25 8.76 -10.19
C ILE A 358 -23.25 9.82 -11.31
N LEU A 359 -23.18 9.41 -12.58
CA LEU A 359 -23.22 10.33 -13.72
C LEU A 359 -24.57 11.06 -13.83
N LYS A 360 -25.68 10.37 -13.58
CA LYS A 360 -27.03 10.91 -13.72
C LYS A 360 -27.54 11.67 -12.49
N ASN A 361 -26.95 11.46 -11.31
CA ASN A 361 -27.43 12.05 -10.05
C ASN A 361 -26.39 12.97 -9.41
N GLN A 362 -26.42 14.25 -9.76
CA GLN A 362 -25.49 15.25 -9.27
C GLN A 362 -25.63 15.55 -7.76
N GLU A 363 -26.83 15.36 -7.17
CA GLU A 363 -27.04 15.53 -5.74
C GLU A 363 -26.35 14.42 -4.96
N LEU A 364 -26.55 13.17 -5.37
CA LEU A 364 -25.92 12.01 -4.77
C LEU A 364 -24.38 12.09 -4.93
N LYS A 365 -23.89 12.55 -6.07
CA LYS A 365 -22.46 12.77 -6.29
C LYS A 365 -21.89 13.76 -5.29
N LYS A 366 -22.51 14.93 -5.12
CA LYS A 366 -22.08 15.96 -4.15
C LYS A 366 -22.16 15.48 -2.70
N GLU A 367 -23.16 14.66 -2.39
CA GLU A 367 -23.27 14.05 -1.06
C GLU A 367 -22.07 13.15 -0.76
N TYR A 368 -21.74 12.21 -1.64
CA TYR A 368 -20.57 11.35 -1.47
C TYR A 368 -19.24 12.12 -1.44
N GLU A 369 -19.09 13.15 -2.29
CA GLU A 369 -17.90 14.01 -2.28
C GLU A 369 -17.71 14.69 -0.92
N LYS A 370 -18.79 15.15 -0.29
CA LYS A 370 -18.77 15.75 1.04
C LYS A 370 -18.44 14.69 2.12
N LEU A 371 -19.13 13.56 2.11
CA LEU A 371 -18.97 12.50 3.12
C LEU A 371 -17.56 11.92 3.11
N ILE A 372 -17.01 11.61 1.93
CA ILE A 372 -15.65 11.07 1.83
C ILE A 372 -14.60 12.08 2.26
N LYS A 373 -14.79 13.36 1.94
CA LYS A 373 -13.88 14.42 2.34
C LYS A 373 -13.80 14.59 3.87
N GLU A 374 -14.91 14.40 4.57
CA GLU A 374 -14.91 14.38 6.05
C GLU A 374 -14.25 13.10 6.57
N ARG A 375 -14.56 11.94 5.98
CA ARG A 375 -14.03 10.65 6.41
C ARG A 375 -12.50 10.59 6.35
N VAL A 376 -11.90 11.07 5.26
CA VAL A 376 -10.45 10.98 5.07
C VAL A 376 -9.63 11.78 6.07
N LYS A 377 -10.23 12.76 6.76
CA LYS A 377 -9.56 13.52 7.84
C LYS A 377 -9.06 12.62 8.98
N GLU A 378 -9.69 11.46 9.18
CA GLU A 378 -9.24 10.49 10.17
C GLU A 378 -7.87 9.88 9.84
N PHE A 379 -7.47 9.92 8.56
CA PHE A 379 -6.17 9.41 8.09
C PHE A 379 -5.07 10.48 8.06
N ASP A 380 -5.37 11.74 8.45
CA ASP A 380 -4.36 12.81 8.49
C ASP A 380 -3.19 12.40 9.40
N SER A 381 -1.98 12.57 8.87
CA SER A 381 -0.75 12.24 9.59
C SER A 381 -0.69 12.91 10.98
N LYS A 382 -1.21 14.15 11.12
CA LYS A 382 -1.28 14.85 12.41
C LYS A 382 -2.11 14.13 13.48
N ASN A 383 -3.09 13.34 13.06
CA ASN A 383 -3.94 12.57 13.97
C ASN A 383 -3.39 11.16 14.18
N VAL A 384 -3.08 10.47 13.07
CA VAL A 384 -2.60 9.09 13.11
C VAL A 384 -1.27 8.97 13.86
N MET A 385 -0.34 9.93 13.67
CA MET A 385 0.96 9.87 14.34
C MET A 385 0.86 9.98 15.86
N LYS A 386 -0.17 10.60 16.42
CA LYS A 386 -0.43 10.58 17.86
C LYS A 386 -0.70 9.17 18.38
N GLU A 387 -1.39 8.33 17.58
CA GLU A 387 -1.62 6.92 17.93
C GLU A 387 -0.31 6.10 17.84
N TYR A 388 0.54 6.36 16.82
CA TYR A 388 1.87 5.74 16.69
C TYR A 388 2.75 6.07 17.89
N GLU A 389 2.87 7.35 18.22
CA GLU A 389 3.71 7.84 19.30
C GLU A 389 3.23 7.31 20.65
N LYS A 390 1.92 7.38 20.90
CA LYS A 390 1.31 6.82 22.10
C LYS A 390 1.62 5.34 22.28
N LEU A 391 1.47 4.54 21.20
CA LEU A 391 1.80 3.11 21.25
C LEU A 391 3.27 2.88 21.62
N ILE A 392 4.22 3.66 21.03
CA ILE A 392 5.64 3.55 21.29
C ILE A 392 5.99 4.04 22.70
N GLU A 393 5.28 5.04 23.23
CA GLU A 393 5.48 5.55 24.59
C GLU A 393 4.98 4.57 25.67
N GLU A 394 3.82 3.95 25.45
CA GLU A 394 3.13 3.11 26.45
C GLU A 394 3.64 1.66 26.49
N ILE A 395 4.37 1.21 25.48
CA ILE A 395 4.89 -0.15 25.44
C ILE A 395 6.15 -0.24 26.32
#